data_eb979ac7fa257df2162523fe2241d3fc
#
_entry.id   eb979ac7fa257df2162523fe2241d3fc
#
_cell.length_a   1.000
_cell.length_b   1.000
_cell.length_c   1.000
_cell.angle_alpha   90.00
_cell.angle_beta   90.00
_cell.angle_gamma   90.00
#
_symmetry.space_group_name_H-M   'P 1'
#
loop_
_entity.id
_entity.type
_entity.pdbx_description
1 polymer ?
#
loop_
_entity_poly.entity_id
_entity_poly.type
_entity_poly.pdbx_seq_one_letter_code
_entity_poly.pdbx_strand_id
1 'polypeptide(L)'
;MTQPRGHESPQQTTPRSTIWEGVLGTAEVVAWAVVLELARNIVVNSLGDNDAVKVISGLLRGLTVVGVLAVGAYVAYRRIEKFRERVRTEQELALIAELIEPGEPVRFVGTTSCPDEPQELTDLDHDPILAALRDLPVHEFETAALLAVLSAILDAPTRLPSDSAAERRTSALLLEDLEVRGIVTYLGADRYCLRKKPRLPATAEVVAGPRWQAALPALLHHYADRATRWAIALETVRFARGARRWFEAQEPYLRTLFPAPTVPVPRVAVYELARIADALDVWYARKGLPEHASGVAEALCRLTESDEFPLSRDLALLRAGRLRVRPPKYRPRGLSTSLSARWAHYTALHSLDTAPPSPIVLSEAEDRLEVAWWLLPRTDVPAEVCALINLAVVHLHQGRLDAAQGHLELAESLTRGGRDPAGRAHTRETLGIVWWARGEPRRALRHWQRALSAYRELDDDLGTGRCLQHLGSAAIVAPEHGALLLGTDPPLTRAEVLRQAGGWLAASRRFHPGALHAEHYAQQAGSTLHTVDRWPLPAPDPS
;
A
#
# COMPACT_ATOMS: atom_id res chain seq x y z
N MET A 1 -6.77 -11.26 -48.81
CA MET A 1 -7.75 -10.14 -48.66
C MET A 1 -8.41 -10.29 -47.31
N THR A 2 -7.85 -9.68 -46.28
CA THR A 2 -8.40 -9.64 -44.91
C THR A 2 -8.40 -8.19 -44.48
N GLN A 3 -9.56 -7.64 -44.23
CA GLN A 3 -9.80 -6.26 -43.77
C GLN A 3 -9.27 -6.06 -42.36
N PRO A 4 -8.70 -4.89 -42.02
CA PRO A 4 -8.35 -4.53 -40.66
C PRO A 4 -9.59 -4.08 -39.89
N ARG A 5 -9.78 -4.65 -38.68
CA ARG A 5 -10.79 -4.23 -37.72
C ARG A 5 -10.41 -2.85 -37.13
N GLY A 6 -11.40 -1.94 -37.19
CA GLY A 6 -11.29 -0.60 -36.65
C GLY A 6 -11.08 -0.57 -35.14
N HIS A 7 -10.18 0.30 -34.71
CA HIS A 7 -9.99 0.73 -33.32
C HIS A 7 -11.20 1.56 -32.90
N GLU A 8 -12.04 1.01 -32.04
CA GLU A 8 -12.99 1.81 -31.27
C GLU A 8 -12.25 2.54 -30.15
N SER A 9 -12.29 3.86 -30.20
CA SER A 9 -11.82 4.74 -29.13
C SER A 9 -12.68 4.54 -27.88
N PRO A 10 -12.10 4.47 -26.67
CA PRO A 10 -12.88 4.39 -25.45
C PRO A 10 -13.66 5.68 -25.24
N GLN A 11 -15.00 5.57 -25.24
CA GLN A 11 -15.92 6.64 -24.88
C GLN A 11 -15.59 7.16 -23.48
N GLN A 12 -15.25 8.43 -23.39
CA GLN A 12 -15.16 9.18 -22.14
C GLN A 12 -16.54 9.23 -21.48
N THR A 13 -16.77 8.38 -20.51
CA THR A 13 -17.91 8.48 -19.61
C THR A 13 -17.66 9.65 -18.64
N THR A 14 -18.28 10.79 -18.93
CA THR A 14 -18.37 11.92 -17.99
C THR A 14 -19.03 11.47 -16.69
N PRO A 15 -18.42 11.75 -15.52
CA PRO A 15 -18.96 11.30 -14.24
C PRO A 15 -20.21 12.11 -13.88
N ARG A 16 -21.38 11.54 -14.06
CA ARG A 16 -22.66 12.06 -13.56
C ARG A 16 -22.74 12.24 -12.04
N SER A 17 -21.84 11.59 -11.28
CA SER A 17 -21.83 11.62 -9.82
C SER A 17 -21.40 12.96 -9.22
N THR A 18 -20.57 13.75 -9.88
CA THR A 18 -20.07 15.03 -9.37
C THR A 18 -21.11 16.15 -9.38
N ILE A 19 -22.15 16.04 -10.20
CA ILE A 19 -23.24 17.02 -10.27
C ILE A 19 -24.16 16.85 -9.05
N TRP A 20 -24.46 15.62 -8.63
CA TRP A 20 -25.36 15.35 -7.51
C TRP A 20 -24.78 15.70 -6.14
N GLU A 21 -23.47 15.52 -5.92
CA GLU A 21 -22.81 15.95 -4.66
C GLU A 21 -22.77 17.49 -4.51
N GLY A 22 -22.68 18.22 -5.64
CA GLY A 22 -22.78 19.68 -5.64
C GLY A 22 -24.21 20.18 -5.37
N VAL A 23 -25.23 19.45 -5.83
CA VAL A 23 -26.65 19.79 -5.64
C VAL A 23 -27.11 19.50 -4.22
N LEU A 24 -26.66 18.40 -3.59
CA LEU A 24 -27.01 18.07 -2.20
C LEU A 24 -26.43 19.10 -1.21
N GLY A 25 -25.18 19.52 -1.36
CA GLY A 25 -24.59 20.56 -0.49
C GLY A 25 -25.26 21.94 -0.62
N THR A 26 -25.69 22.31 -1.84
CA THR A 26 -26.46 23.55 -2.04
C THR A 26 -27.89 23.45 -1.54
N ALA A 27 -28.52 22.27 -1.62
CA ALA A 27 -29.86 22.03 -1.11
C ALA A 27 -29.92 22.13 0.44
N GLU A 28 -28.90 21.64 1.14
CA GLU A 28 -28.79 21.77 2.61
C GLU A 28 -28.67 23.24 3.05
N VAL A 29 -27.82 24.02 2.38
CA VAL A 29 -27.66 25.45 2.68
C VAL A 29 -28.94 26.22 2.42
N VAL A 30 -29.62 25.93 1.30
CA VAL A 30 -30.92 26.55 0.98
C VAL A 30 -31.98 26.12 2.00
N ALA A 31 -32.01 24.86 2.42
CA ALA A 31 -32.97 24.39 3.45
C ALA A 31 -32.75 25.10 4.78
N TRP A 32 -31.53 25.27 5.25
CA TRP A 32 -31.25 26.04 6.48
C TRP A 32 -31.61 27.52 6.36
N ALA A 33 -31.32 28.15 5.21
CA ALA A 33 -31.72 29.53 4.97
C ALA A 33 -33.26 29.71 5.00
N VAL A 34 -34.01 28.77 4.42
CA VAL A 34 -35.48 28.74 4.45
C VAL A 34 -35.99 28.52 5.87
N VAL A 35 -35.41 27.64 6.67
CA VAL A 35 -35.79 27.40 8.07
C VAL A 35 -35.57 28.64 8.92
N LEU A 36 -34.44 29.33 8.75
CA LEU A 36 -34.13 30.58 9.47
C LEU A 36 -35.09 31.72 9.07
N GLU A 37 -35.46 31.83 7.78
CA GLU A 37 -36.40 32.83 7.29
C GLU A 37 -37.85 32.56 7.77
N LEU A 38 -38.24 31.29 7.84
CA LEU A 38 -39.52 30.85 8.46
C LEU A 38 -39.55 31.17 9.94
N ALA A 39 -38.50 30.86 10.69
CA ALA A 39 -38.39 31.19 12.11
C ALA A 39 -38.46 32.69 12.34
N ARG A 40 -37.82 33.51 11.51
CA ARG A 40 -37.92 34.96 11.52
C ARG A 40 -39.36 35.46 11.31
N ASN A 41 -40.05 34.92 10.29
CA ASN A 41 -41.43 35.31 10.00
C ASN A 41 -42.40 34.97 11.14
N ILE A 42 -42.20 33.84 11.81
CA ILE A 42 -42.98 33.44 12.98
C ILE A 42 -42.76 34.43 14.14
N VAL A 43 -41.50 34.81 14.41
CA VAL A 43 -41.13 35.76 15.47
C VAL A 43 -41.72 37.15 15.19
N VAL A 44 -41.61 37.63 13.96
CA VAL A 44 -42.12 38.95 13.55
C VAL A 44 -43.65 38.99 13.62
N ASN A 45 -44.36 37.92 13.20
CA ASN A 45 -45.82 37.87 13.18
C ASN A 45 -46.42 37.62 14.57
N SER A 46 -45.68 37.03 15.51
CA SER A 46 -46.22 36.72 16.86
C SER A 46 -45.97 37.79 17.89
N LEU A 47 -45.03 38.73 17.70
CA LEU A 47 -44.61 39.71 18.70
C LEU A 47 -45.06 41.16 18.42
N GLY A 48 -45.71 41.43 17.28
CA GLY A 48 -46.14 42.78 16.90
C GLY A 48 -45.01 43.76 16.54
N ASP A 49 -45.36 44.98 16.13
CA ASP A 49 -44.42 45.98 15.56
C ASP A 49 -43.72 46.83 16.64
N ASN A 50 -43.01 46.19 17.58
CA ASN A 50 -42.18 46.86 18.59
C ASN A 50 -40.73 47.04 18.12
N ASP A 51 -40.09 48.15 18.55
CA ASP A 51 -38.69 48.47 18.18
C ASP A 51 -37.69 47.36 18.56
N ALA A 52 -37.92 46.62 19.62
CA ALA A 52 -37.14 45.46 20.01
C ALA A 52 -37.22 44.32 18.98
N VAL A 53 -38.37 44.11 18.34
CA VAL A 53 -38.57 43.10 17.28
C VAL A 53 -37.83 43.49 16.01
N LYS A 54 -37.72 44.77 15.68
CA LYS A 54 -36.93 45.27 14.53
C LYS A 54 -35.43 45.01 14.74
N VAL A 55 -34.94 45.24 15.96
CA VAL A 55 -33.54 44.97 16.31
C VAL A 55 -33.21 43.47 16.25
N ILE A 56 -34.08 42.62 16.82
CA ILE A 56 -33.91 41.14 16.79
C ILE A 56 -33.96 40.61 15.33
N SER A 57 -34.90 41.12 14.55
CA SER A 57 -35.03 40.75 13.12
C SER A 57 -33.83 41.17 12.30
N GLY A 58 -33.23 42.33 12.59
CA GLY A 58 -31.99 42.81 11.99
C GLY A 58 -30.78 41.95 12.35
N LEU A 59 -30.66 41.55 13.63
CA LEU A 59 -29.64 40.64 14.11
C LEU A 59 -29.74 39.24 13.47
N LEU A 60 -30.95 38.70 13.37
CA LEU A 60 -31.22 37.40 12.73
C LEU A 60 -30.85 37.44 11.22
N ARG A 61 -31.18 38.54 10.52
CA ARG A 61 -30.72 38.73 9.13
C ARG A 61 -29.21 38.77 9.01
N GLY A 62 -28.54 39.49 9.88
CA GLY A 62 -27.06 39.56 9.91
C GLY A 62 -26.46 38.19 10.13
N LEU A 63 -26.95 37.41 11.08
CA LEU A 63 -26.52 36.04 11.36
C LEU A 63 -26.77 35.10 10.17
N THR A 64 -27.89 35.22 9.49
CA THR A 64 -28.21 34.40 8.30
C THR A 64 -27.25 34.70 7.17
N VAL A 65 -26.95 35.97 6.89
CA VAL A 65 -26.00 36.38 5.85
C VAL A 65 -24.59 35.88 6.18
N VAL A 66 -24.13 36.05 7.41
CA VAL A 66 -22.83 35.57 7.87
C VAL A 66 -22.75 34.03 7.77
N GLY A 67 -23.81 33.32 8.17
CA GLY A 67 -23.90 31.85 8.05
C GLY A 67 -23.83 31.38 6.61
N VAL A 68 -24.57 32.00 5.69
CA VAL A 68 -24.52 31.66 4.25
C VAL A 68 -23.15 31.95 3.64
N LEU A 69 -22.53 33.07 4.01
CA LEU A 69 -21.17 33.41 3.55
C LEU A 69 -20.13 32.44 4.10
N ALA A 70 -20.22 32.06 5.36
CA ALA A 70 -19.32 31.08 5.99
C ALA A 70 -19.43 29.70 5.33
N VAL A 71 -20.65 29.21 5.08
CA VAL A 71 -20.88 27.94 4.37
C VAL A 71 -20.43 28.04 2.91
N GLY A 72 -20.69 29.14 2.23
CA GLY A 72 -20.18 29.39 0.87
C GLY A 72 -18.67 29.38 0.80
N ALA A 73 -18.01 30.05 1.75
CA ALA A 73 -16.55 30.06 1.86
C ALA A 73 -16.00 28.65 2.17
N TYR A 74 -16.64 27.89 3.04
CA TYR A 74 -16.27 26.50 3.35
C TYR A 74 -16.43 25.57 2.14
N VAL A 75 -17.52 25.68 1.39
CA VAL A 75 -17.74 24.90 0.16
C VAL A 75 -16.70 25.28 -0.92
N ALA A 76 -16.41 26.57 -1.08
CA ALA A 76 -15.38 27.05 -1.99
C ALA A 76 -13.99 26.54 -1.59
N TYR A 77 -13.64 26.62 -0.29
CA TYR A 77 -12.41 26.07 0.25
C TYR A 77 -12.27 24.57 -0.02
N ARG A 78 -13.31 23.78 0.28
CA ARG A 78 -13.35 22.34 -0.01
C ARG A 78 -13.23 22.02 -1.49
N ARG A 79 -13.81 22.84 -2.37
CA ARG A 79 -13.64 22.67 -3.84
C ARG A 79 -12.22 22.97 -4.30
N ILE A 80 -11.60 24.02 -3.76
CA ILE A 80 -10.22 24.38 -4.07
C ILE A 80 -9.25 23.30 -3.56
N GLU A 81 -9.50 22.76 -2.37
CA GLU A 81 -8.70 21.67 -1.79
C GLU A 81 -8.81 20.39 -2.63
N LYS A 82 -10.03 19.96 -2.99
CA LYS A 82 -10.24 18.83 -3.91
C LYS A 82 -9.63 19.06 -5.30
N PHE A 83 -9.65 20.30 -5.79
CA PHE A 83 -9.01 20.63 -7.07
C PHE A 83 -7.47 20.56 -6.96
N ARG A 84 -6.89 21.10 -5.89
CA ARG A 84 -5.45 21.00 -5.61
C ARG A 84 -5.00 19.55 -5.42
N GLU A 85 -5.78 18.72 -4.72
CA GLU A 85 -5.51 17.28 -4.59
C GLU A 85 -5.56 16.57 -5.95
N ARG A 86 -6.54 16.87 -6.81
CA ARG A 86 -6.61 16.31 -8.17
C ARG A 86 -5.40 16.69 -9.01
N VAL A 87 -5.04 17.99 -9.04
CA VAL A 87 -3.88 18.46 -9.80
C VAL A 87 -2.59 17.82 -9.27
N ARG A 88 -2.43 17.70 -7.96
CA ARG A 88 -1.29 17.00 -7.35
C ARG A 88 -1.26 15.52 -7.71
N THR A 89 -2.40 14.84 -7.63
CA THR A 89 -2.52 13.42 -8.00
C THR A 89 -2.25 13.23 -9.50
N GLU A 90 -2.73 14.12 -10.38
CA GLU A 90 -2.45 14.07 -11.82
C GLU A 90 -0.97 14.33 -12.13
N GLN A 91 -0.31 15.23 -11.41
CA GLN A 91 1.14 15.47 -11.53
C GLN A 91 1.94 14.28 -11.02
N GLU A 92 1.58 13.70 -9.88
CA GLU A 92 2.19 12.48 -9.35
C GLU A 92 1.98 11.28 -10.30
N LEU A 93 0.79 11.16 -10.90
CA LEU A 93 0.48 10.14 -11.90
C LEU A 93 1.23 10.36 -13.22
N ALA A 94 1.44 11.60 -13.65
CA ALA A 94 2.24 11.93 -14.82
C ALA A 94 3.71 11.56 -14.62
N LEU A 95 4.28 11.87 -13.44
CA LEU A 95 5.63 11.47 -13.06
C LEU A 95 5.80 9.94 -13.00
N ILE A 96 4.78 9.22 -12.52
CA ILE A 96 4.79 7.74 -12.51
C ILE A 96 4.64 7.20 -13.93
N ALA A 97 3.82 7.84 -14.78
CA ALA A 97 3.63 7.43 -16.17
C ALA A 97 4.89 7.63 -17.04
N GLU A 98 5.71 8.65 -16.74
CA GLU A 98 7.03 8.83 -17.37
C GLU A 98 8.03 7.74 -16.98
N LEU A 99 7.85 7.10 -15.81
CA LEU A 99 8.73 6.02 -15.33
C LEU A 99 8.30 4.64 -15.83
N ILE A 100 7.04 4.49 -16.17
CA ILE A 100 6.47 3.25 -16.73
C ILE A 100 6.37 3.49 -18.22
N GLU A 101 7.43 3.21 -18.97
CA GLU A 101 7.33 3.18 -20.43
C GLU A 101 6.17 2.27 -20.84
N PRO A 102 5.22 2.79 -21.66
CA PRO A 102 4.11 1.98 -22.12
C PRO A 102 4.63 1.00 -23.17
N GLY A 103 4.91 -0.24 -22.81
CA GLY A 103 5.11 -1.21 -23.85
C GLY A 103 5.82 -2.51 -23.55
N GLU A 104 6.60 -2.66 -22.53
CA GLU A 104 7.14 -3.99 -22.23
C GLU A 104 6.66 -4.48 -20.87
N PRO A 105 5.93 -5.64 -20.85
CA PRO A 105 5.84 -6.38 -19.60
C PRO A 105 7.28 -6.69 -19.20
N VAL A 106 7.69 -6.28 -17.99
CA VAL A 106 8.99 -6.66 -17.43
C VAL A 106 9.03 -8.19 -17.45
N ARG A 107 9.49 -8.75 -18.55
CA ARG A 107 9.85 -10.17 -18.64
C ARG A 107 11.12 -10.28 -17.82
N PHE A 108 10.96 -10.67 -16.56
CA PHE A 108 12.06 -11.27 -15.84
C PHE A 108 12.40 -12.57 -16.56
N VAL A 109 13.25 -12.45 -17.55
CA VAL A 109 13.95 -13.60 -18.10
C VAL A 109 14.67 -14.21 -16.91
N GLY A 110 14.41 -15.49 -16.69
CA GLY A 110 14.96 -16.23 -15.55
C GLY A 110 16.45 -15.92 -15.38
N THR A 111 16.86 -15.86 -14.15
CA THR A 111 18.20 -15.60 -13.66
C THR A 111 19.26 -16.12 -14.62
N THR A 112 19.72 -15.25 -15.51
CA THR A 112 21.00 -15.46 -16.16
C THR A 112 22.01 -15.23 -15.06
N SER A 113 22.47 -16.31 -14.43
CA SER A 113 23.50 -16.23 -13.40
C SER A 113 24.72 -15.56 -14.01
N CYS A 114 25.27 -14.60 -13.28
CA CYS A 114 26.54 -13.99 -13.62
C CYS A 114 27.57 -15.12 -13.88
N PRO A 115 28.30 -15.10 -14.99
CA PRO A 115 29.25 -16.17 -15.33
C PRO A 115 30.28 -16.37 -14.21
N ASP A 116 30.41 -17.58 -13.73
CA ASP A 116 31.20 -17.96 -12.54
C ASP A 116 32.68 -18.22 -12.84
N GLU A 117 33.29 -17.62 -13.84
CA GLU A 117 34.71 -17.84 -14.06
C GLU A 117 35.60 -16.64 -13.76
N PRO A 118 36.54 -16.79 -12.81
CA PRO A 118 37.53 -15.77 -12.52
C PRO A 118 38.68 -15.90 -13.51
N GLN A 119 38.73 -15.07 -14.55
CA GLN A 119 40.04 -14.76 -15.14
C GLN A 119 40.82 -13.92 -14.13
N GLU A 120 42.05 -14.33 -13.85
CA GLU A 120 43.00 -13.61 -12.98
C GLU A 120 43.29 -12.22 -13.58
N LEU A 121 42.57 -11.25 -13.08
CA LEU A 121 42.77 -9.82 -13.35
C LEU A 121 43.61 -9.24 -12.20
N THR A 122 44.87 -9.67 -12.11
CA THR A 122 45.81 -9.28 -11.05
C THR A 122 46.21 -7.81 -11.07
N ASP A 123 46.12 -7.12 -12.20
CA ASP A 123 46.51 -5.70 -12.33
C ASP A 123 45.42 -4.69 -11.97
N LEU A 124 44.20 -5.15 -11.73
CA LEU A 124 43.03 -4.27 -11.47
C LEU A 124 42.78 -3.97 -10.00
N ASP A 125 43.48 -4.60 -9.08
CA ASP A 125 43.27 -4.42 -7.64
C ASP A 125 43.70 -3.02 -7.13
N HIS A 126 44.40 -2.24 -7.96
CA HIS A 126 44.84 -0.88 -7.63
C HIS A 126 43.96 0.23 -8.25
N ASP A 127 42.94 -0.11 -9.07
CA ASP A 127 42.04 0.88 -9.63
C ASP A 127 41.01 1.33 -8.56
N PRO A 128 41.08 2.59 -8.09
CA PRO A 128 40.19 3.08 -7.03
C PRO A 128 38.72 3.19 -7.44
N ILE A 129 38.39 3.17 -8.75
CA ILE A 129 37.02 3.11 -9.26
C ILE A 129 36.48 1.70 -9.04
N LEU A 130 37.27 0.69 -9.43
CA LEU A 130 36.90 -0.71 -9.24
C LEU A 130 36.77 -1.08 -7.76
N ALA A 131 37.66 -0.59 -6.93
CA ALA A 131 37.59 -0.80 -5.48
C ALA A 131 36.26 -0.26 -4.94
N ALA A 132 35.87 0.96 -5.33
CA ALA A 132 34.62 1.56 -4.88
C ALA A 132 33.37 0.77 -5.35
N LEU A 133 33.38 0.26 -6.59
CA LEU A 133 32.27 -0.55 -7.13
C LEU A 133 32.17 -1.92 -6.45
N ARG A 134 33.32 -2.58 -6.16
CA ARG A 134 33.38 -3.91 -5.53
C ARG A 134 32.89 -3.91 -4.08
N ASP A 135 33.02 -2.78 -3.39
CA ASP A 135 32.63 -2.62 -2.01
C ASP A 135 31.17 -2.16 -1.85
N LEU A 136 30.42 -1.97 -2.96
CA LEU A 136 28.98 -1.77 -2.91
C LEU A 136 28.26 -3.04 -2.45
N PRO A 137 27.10 -2.92 -1.77
CA PRO A 137 26.36 -4.06 -1.22
C PRO A 137 25.76 -4.99 -2.27
N VAL A 138 25.84 -4.62 -3.53
CA VAL A 138 25.27 -5.35 -4.68
C VAL A 138 26.29 -5.49 -5.81
N HIS A 139 26.14 -6.52 -6.63
CA HIS A 139 26.98 -6.79 -7.79
C HIS A 139 26.20 -6.74 -9.12
N GLU A 140 24.88 -6.63 -9.06
CA GLU A 140 24.02 -6.40 -10.21
C GLU A 140 23.40 -5.01 -10.10
N PHE A 141 23.30 -4.31 -11.22
CA PHE A 141 22.84 -2.93 -11.29
C PHE A 141 21.88 -2.75 -12.46
N GLU A 142 20.87 -1.94 -12.29
CA GLU A 142 20.17 -1.35 -13.43
C GLU A 142 21.09 -0.35 -14.12
N THR A 143 20.99 -0.19 -15.44
CA THR A 143 21.86 0.72 -16.21
C THR A 143 21.85 2.14 -15.63
N ALA A 144 20.67 2.66 -15.33
CA ALA A 144 20.52 4.00 -14.75
C ALA A 144 21.18 4.13 -13.37
N ALA A 145 21.08 3.08 -12.53
CA ALA A 145 21.74 3.03 -11.22
C ALA A 145 23.25 3.03 -11.36
N LEU A 146 23.78 2.20 -12.27
CA LEU A 146 25.22 2.11 -12.52
C LEU A 146 25.77 3.44 -13.06
N LEU A 147 25.09 4.07 -14.02
CA LEU A 147 25.47 5.39 -14.54
C LEU A 147 25.47 6.46 -13.45
N ALA A 148 24.48 6.48 -12.55
CA ALA A 148 24.45 7.40 -11.42
C ALA A 148 25.63 7.17 -10.46
N VAL A 149 25.96 5.91 -10.18
CA VAL A 149 27.11 5.52 -9.34
C VAL A 149 28.42 5.97 -10.00
N LEU A 150 28.61 5.69 -11.28
CA LEU A 150 29.81 6.08 -12.02
C LEU A 150 29.98 7.59 -12.08
N SER A 151 28.88 8.34 -12.29
CA SER A 151 28.91 9.81 -12.24
C SER A 151 29.36 10.30 -10.86
N ALA A 152 28.80 9.76 -9.78
CA ALA A 152 29.17 10.13 -8.42
C ALA A 152 30.65 9.81 -8.10
N ILE A 153 31.17 8.71 -8.62
CA ILE A 153 32.59 8.32 -8.48
C ILE A 153 33.51 9.32 -9.22
N LEU A 154 33.11 9.76 -10.41
CA LEU A 154 33.88 10.72 -11.21
C LEU A 154 33.87 12.12 -10.58
N ASP A 155 32.76 12.53 -9.99
CA ASP A 155 32.59 13.83 -9.33
C ASP A 155 33.21 13.87 -7.92
N ALA A 156 33.62 12.73 -7.37
CA ALA A 156 34.19 12.65 -6.02
C ALA A 156 35.52 13.42 -5.93
N PRO A 157 35.72 14.27 -4.91
CA PRO A 157 36.95 15.04 -4.74
C PRO A 157 38.14 14.11 -4.53
N THR A 158 39.05 14.07 -5.51
CA THR A 158 40.32 13.34 -5.41
C THR A 158 41.40 14.29 -4.90
N ARG A 159 42.16 13.88 -3.86
CA ARG A 159 43.29 14.66 -3.32
C ARG A 159 44.52 14.73 -4.24
N LEU A 160 44.52 14.00 -5.34
CA LEU A 160 45.59 14.07 -6.30
C LEU A 160 45.44 15.30 -7.18
N PRO A 161 46.49 16.12 -7.34
CA PRO A 161 46.45 17.18 -8.34
C PRO A 161 46.28 16.49 -9.69
N SER A 162 45.11 16.66 -10.29
CA SER A 162 44.86 16.15 -11.64
C SER A 162 45.79 16.88 -12.57
N ASP A 163 46.68 16.14 -13.21
CA ASP A 163 47.34 16.61 -14.42
C ASP A 163 46.28 17.13 -15.38
N SER A 164 46.52 18.37 -15.77
CA SER A 164 45.69 19.14 -16.66
C SER A 164 45.28 18.34 -17.89
N ALA A 165 44.01 18.46 -18.25
CA ALA A 165 43.43 17.97 -19.50
C ALA A 165 43.11 16.48 -19.64
N ALA A 166 42.93 15.75 -18.57
CA ALA A 166 42.18 14.50 -18.65
C ALA A 166 40.74 14.81 -19.08
N GLU A 167 40.43 14.45 -20.33
CA GLU A 167 39.12 14.48 -20.93
C GLU A 167 38.07 14.18 -19.86
N ARG A 168 37.04 15.04 -19.72
CA ARG A 168 35.88 14.80 -18.84
C ARG A 168 35.22 13.53 -19.31
N ARG A 169 35.66 12.39 -18.78
CA ARG A 169 35.04 11.09 -19.05
C ARG A 169 33.60 11.18 -18.51
N THR A 170 32.64 10.99 -19.39
CA THR A 170 31.25 10.86 -18.97
C THR A 170 31.06 9.47 -18.35
N SER A 171 30.08 9.32 -17.48
CA SER A 171 29.73 8.02 -16.89
C SER A 171 29.43 6.96 -17.97
N ALA A 172 28.87 7.37 -19.12
CA ALA A 172 28.60 6.47 -20.24
C ALA A 172 29.90 5.94 -20.90
N LEU A 173 30.87 6.80 -21.15
CA LEU A 173 32.18 6.38 -21.69
C LEU A 173 32.95 5.49 -20.72
N LEU A 174 32.82 5.75 -19.42
CA LEU A 174 33.40 4.90 -18.39
C LEU A 174 32.73 3.53 -18.35
N LEU A 175 31.41 3.47 -18.49
CA LEU A 175 30.68 2.21 -18.56
C LEU A 175 31.11 1.37 -19.77
N GLU A 176 31.25 1.99 -20.94
CA GLU A 176 31.73 1.35 -22.16
C GLU A 176 33.17 0.80 -21.97
N ASP A 177 34.07 1.58 -21.36
CA ASP A 177 35.45 1.11 -21.04
C ASP A 177 35.42 -0.09 -20.09
N LEU A 178 34.58 -0.06 -19.04
CA LEU A 178 34.42 -1.17 -18.10
C LEU A 178 33.83 -2.42 -18.76
N GLU A 179 32.94 -2.26 -19.73
CA GLU A 179 32.37 -3.36 -20.51
C GLU A 179 33.41 -3.97 -21.47
N VAL A 180 34.15 -3.13 -22.23
CA VAL A 180 35.24 -3.58 -23.12
C VAL A 180 36.32 -4.31 -22.33
N ARG A 181 36.68 -3.84 -21.16
CA ARG A 181 37.63 -4.51 -20.25
C ARG A 181 37.05 -5.77 -19.59
N GLY A 182 35.79 -6.08 -19.84
CA GLY A 182 35.12 -7.25 -19.29
C GLY A 182 34.93 -7.20 -17.76
N ILE A 183 34.95 -6.03 -17.15
CA ILE A 183 34.77 -5.80 -15.71
C ILE A 183 33.28 -5.85 -15.36
N VAL A 184 32.44 -5.22 -16.19
CA VAL A 184 30.99 -5.33 -16.15
C VAL A 184 30.50 -6.10 -17.38
N THR A 185 29.41 -6.83 -17.25
CA THR A 185 28.78 -7.58 -18.33
C THR A 185 27.30 -7.20 -18.41
N TYR A 186 26.85 -6.87 -19.60
CA TYR A 186 25.43 -6.63 -19.85
C TYR A 186 24.65 -7.96 -19.81
N LEU A 187 23.65 -8.03 -18.94
CA LEU A 187 22.80 -9.22 -18.74
C LEU A 187 21.53 -9.22 -19.59
N GLY A 188 21.26 -8.13 -20.32
CA GLY A 188 19.97 -7.89 -20.95
C GLY A 188 18.98 -7.21 -20.01
N ALA A 189 17.82 -6.80 -20.56
CA ALA A 189 16.76 -6.13 -19.80
C ALA A 189 17.25 -4.95 -18.92
N ASP A 190 18.13 -4.14 -19.48
CA ASP A 190 18.67 -2.91 -18.85
C ASP A 190 19.46 -3.17 -17.54
N ARG A 191 20.19 -4.30 -17.47
CA ARG A 191 20.95 -4.73 -16.29
C ARG A 191 22.41 -5.06 -16.63
N TYR A 192 23.27 -4.69 -15.70
CA TYR A 192 24.69 -5.03 -15.72
C TYR A 192 25.08 -5.83 -14.48
N CYS A 193 26.06 -6.70 -14.62
CA CYS A 193 26.66 -7.46 -13.53
C CYS A 193 28.15 -7.17 -13.45
N LEU A 194 28.66 -6.99 -12.23
CA LEU A 194 30.07 -6.91 -11.95
C LEU A 194 30.65 -8.32 -11.91
N ARG A 195 31.60 -8.65 -12.78
CA ARG A 195 32.14 -10.02 -12.93
C ARG A 195 32.86 -10.56 -11.69
N LYS A 196 33.47 -9.69 -10.87
CA LYS A 196 34.07 -10.11 -9.60
C LYS A 196 33.09 -9.92 -8.45
N LYS A 197 32.74 -11.01 -7.79
CA LYS A 197 32.00 -10.96 -6.52
C LYS A 197 32.73 -10.06 -5.51
N PRO A 198 32.00 -9.23 -4.76
CA PRO A 198 32.62 -8.42 -3.73
C PRO A 198 33.36 -9.33 -2.74
N ARG A 199 34.62 -9.04 -2.44
CA ARG A 199 35.32 -9.67 -1.34
C ARG A 199 34.76 -9.08 -0.05
N LEU A 200 34.01 -9.86 0.71
CA LEU A 200 33.60 -9.49 2.05
C LEU A 200 34.67 -9.93 3.06
N PRO A 201 34.97 -9.10 4.07
CA PRO A 201 34.48 -7.73 4.29
C PRO A 201 35.34 -6.68 3.57
N ALA A 202 34.71 -5.61 3.12
CA ALA A 202 35.39 -4.41 2.65
C ALA A 202 36.45 -3.96 3.69
N THR A 203 37.66 -3.70 3.25
CA THR A 203 38.68 -3.17 4.17
C THR A 203 38.25 -1.77 4.63
N ALA A 204 38.42 -1.45 5.90
CA ALA A 204 38.01 -0.15 6.44
C ALA A 204 38.59 1.05 5.67
N GLU A 205 39.72 0.86 4.98
CA GLU A 205 40.36 1.87 4.16
C GLU A 205 39.59 2.22 2.89
N VAL A 206 39.02 1.22 2.20
CA VAL A 206 38.25 1.44 0.97
C VAL A 206 36.87 2.00 1.27
N VAL A 207 36.21 1.49 2.30
CA VAL A 207 34.91 1.99 2.77
C VAL A 207 34.99 3.44 3.23
N ALA A 208 36.14 3.90 3.75
CA ALA A 208 36.38 5.28 4.12
C ALA A 208 36.73 6.20 2.92
N GLY A 209 37.03 5.64 1.74
CA GLY A 209 37.44 6.39 0.56
C GLY A 209 36.36 7.34 0.02
N PRO A 210 36.77 8.53 -0.51
CA PRO A 210 35.81 9.54 -0.98
C PRO A 210 34.94 9.04 -2.14
N ARG A 211 35.45 8.15 -2.99
CA ARG A 211 34.69 7.56 -4.09
C ARG A 211 33.60 6.61 -3.63
N TRP A 212 33.88 5.77 -2.65
CA TRP A 212 32.84 4.91 -2.06
C TRP A 212 31.79 5.72 -1.30
N GLN A 213 32.21 6.79 -0.58
CA GLN A 213 31.30 7.70 0.10
C GLN A 213 30.37 8.45 -0.87
N ALA A 214 30.75 8.62 -2.13
CA ALA A 214 29.89 9.18 -3.17
C ALA A 214 29.05 8.10 -3.87
N ALA A 215 29.64 6.93 -4.14
CA ALA A 215 28.99 5.83 -4.86
C ALA A 215 27.79 5.22 -4.12
N LEU A 216 27.96 4.93 -2.82
CA LEU A 216 26.90 4.30 -2.03
C LEU A 216 25.63 5.16 -1.92
N PRO A 217 25.71 6.46 -1.56
CA PRO A 217 24.52 7.32 -1.56
C PRO A 217 23.86 7.44 -2.93
N ALA A 218 24.62 7.50 -4.02
CA ALA A 218 24.07 7.59 -5.37
C ALA A 218 23.28 6.31 -5.74
N LEU A 219 23.84 5.14 -5.43
CA LEU A 219 23.13 3.86 -5.58
C LEU A 219 21.83 3.84 -4.78
N LEU A 220 21.92 4.15 -3.51
CA LEU A 220 20.77 4.12 -2.60
C LEU A 220 19.71 5.15 -2.98
N HIS A 221 20.12 6.34 -3.42
CA HIS A 221 19.20 7.38 -3.90
C HIS A 221 18.37 6.90 -5.09
N HIS A 222 19.01 6.27 -6.09
CA HIS A 222 18.31 5.71 -7.23
C HIS A 222 17.21 4.73 -6.82
N TYR A 223 17.55 3.76 -5.96
CA TYR A 223 16.57 2.76 -5.52
C TYR A 223 15.54 3.32 -4.53
N ALA A 224 15.92 4.27 -3.68
CA ALA A 224 15.00 4.95 -2.79
C ALA A 224 13.92 5.74 -3.57
N ASP A 225 14.34 6.45 -4.61
CA ASP A 225 13.41 7.18 -5.48
C ASP A 225 12.45 6.23 -6.19
N ARG A 226 12.97 5.16 -6.80
CA ARG A 226 12.11 4.16 -7.46
C ARG A 226 11.16 3.49 -6.48
N ALA A 227 11.67 3.02 -5.33
CA ALA A 227 10.84 2.37 -4.33
C ALA A 227 9.74 3.29 -3.80
N THR A 228 10.07 4.57 -3.53
CA THR A 228 9.09 5.56 -3.07
C THR A 228 8.00 5.79 -4.12
N ARG A 229 8.34 5.93 -5.40
CA ARG A 229 7.37 6.15 -6.48
C ARG A 229 6.47 4.93 -6.68
N TRP A 230 7.03 3.72 -6.62
CA TRP A 230 6.23 2.51 -6.69
C TRP A 230 5.36 2.29 -5.44
N ALA A 231 5.80 2.72 -4.25
CA ALA A 231 4.96 2.71 -3.06
C ALA A 231 3.72 3.62 -3.22
N ILE A 232 3.89 4.82 -3.79
CA ILE A 232 2.77 5.71 -4.14
C ILE A 232 1.86 5.06 -5.19
N ALA A 233 2.43 4.39 -6.20
CA ALA A 233 1.69 3.70 -7.24
C ALA A 233 0.79 2.57 -6.71
N LEU A 234 1.18 1.90 -5.61
CA LEU A 234 0.32 0.92 -4.92
C LEU A 234 -1.01 1.49 -4.43
N GLU A 235 -1.07 2.80 -4.19
CA GLU A 235 -2.27 3.48 -3.70
C GLU A 235 -3.26 3.86 -4.80
N THR A 236 -2.94 3.62 -6.07
CA THR A 236 -3.76 4.02 -7.20
C THR A 236 -4.24 2.82 -8.00
N VAL A 237 -5.54 2.78 -8.37
CA VAL A 237 -6.12 1.67 -9.14
C VAL A 237 -5.37 1.42 -10.44
N ARG A 238 -4.93 2.49 -11.12
CA ARG A 238 -4.27 2.40 -12.42
C ARG A 238 -2.94 1.67 -12.38
N PHE A 239 -2.14 1.86 -11.33
CA PHE A 239 -0.75 1.41 -11.26
C PHE A 239 -0.50 0.33 -10.19
N ALA A 240 -1.46 0.07 -9.30
CA ALA A 240 -1.30 -0.84 -8.18
C ALA A 240 -0.82 -2.24 -8.60
N ARG A 241 -1.33 -2.78 -9.70
CA ARG A 241 -0.92 -4.08 -10.24
C ARG A 241 0.55 -4.08 -10.70
N GLY A 242 0.96 -3.06 -11.44
CA GLY A 242 2.35 -2.91 -11.88
C GLY A 242 3.32 -2.72 -10.71
N ALA A 243 2.92 -1.88 -9.75
CA ALA A 243 3.67 -1.64 -8.53
C ALA A 243 3.85 -2.91 -7.70
N ARG A 244 2.80 -3.72 -7.57
CA ARG A 244 2.86 -5.00 -6.87
C ARG A 244 3.88 -5.94 -7.50
N ARG A 245 3.83 -6.11 -8.83
CA ARG A 245 4.80 -6.93 -9.59
C ARG A 245 6.23 -6.42 -9.45
N TRP A 246 6.40 -5.09 -9.47
CA TRP A 246 7.71 -4.49 -9.26
C TRP A 246 8.26 -4.82 -7.87
N PHE A 247 7.47 -4.65 -6.81
CA PHE A 247 7.90 -5.00 -5.45
C PHE A 247 8.18 -6.50 -5.29
N GLU A 248 7.35 -7.37 -5.86
CA GLU A 248 7.57 -8.82 -5.83
C GLU A 248 8.92 -9.20 -6.42
N ALA A 249 9.31 -8.53 -7.50
CA ALA A 249 10.57 -8.78 -8.16
C ALA A 249 11.78 -8.09 -7.48
N GLN A 250 11.59 -6.88 -6.95
CA GLN A 250 12.70 -6.06 -6.44
C GLN A 250 12.89 -6.15 -4.92
N GLU A 251 11.92 -6.63 -4.16
CA GLU A 251 12.03 -6.74 -2.70
C GLU A 251 13.29 -7.49 -2.23
N PRO A 252 13.65 -8.65 -2.78
CA PRO A 252 14.87 -9.34 -2.38
C PRO A 252 16.13 -8.49 -2.59
N TYR A 253 16.18 -7.76 -3.70
CA TYR A 253 17.29 -6.89 -4.03
C TYR A 253 17.34 -5.67 -3.10
N LEU A 254 16.22 -5.00 -2.85
CA LEU A 254 16.15 -3.85 -1.96
C LEU A 254 16.65 -4.19 -0.54
N ARG A 255 16.44 -5.42 -0.10
CA ARG A 255 16.94 -5.88 1.20
C ARG A 255 18.47 -6.03 1.23
N THR A 256 19.07 -6.45 0.12
CA THR A 256 20.55 -6.58 0.04
C THR A 256 21.27 -5.23 0.10
N LEU A 257 20.55 -4.12 -0.13
CA LEU A 257 21.11 -2.77 0.00
C LEU A 257 21.42 -2.38 1.45
N PHE A 258 20.81 -3.07 2.44
CA PHE A 258 21.09 -2.81 3.85
C PHE A 258 22.43 -3.42 4.24
N PRO A 259 23.43 -2.60 4.63
CA PRO A 259 24.78 -3.06 4.86
C PRO A 259 24.91 -3.92 6.09
N ALA A 260 25.94 -4.78 6.10
CA ALA A 260 26.30 -5.56 7.27
C ALA A 260 26.63 -4.65 8.47
N PRO A 261 26.46 -5.13 9.72
CA PRO A 261 26.65 -4.32 10.94
C PRO A 261 28.03 -3.67 11.08
N THR A 262 29.03 -4.22 10.45
CA THR A 262 30.44 -3.79 10.56
C THR A 262 30.83 -2.69 9.58
N VAL A 263 29.96 -2.36 8.61
CA VAL A 263 30.27 -1.37 7.57
C VAL A 263 29.81 0.02 8.03
N PRO A 264 30.71 1.01 8.14
CA PRO A 264 30.33 2.37 8.45
C PRO A 264 29.57 2.98 7.28
N VAL A 265 28.41 3.55 7.53
CA VAL A 265 27.52 4.08 6.49
C VAL A 265 27.54 5.62 6.51
N PRO A 266 27.75 6.28 5.35
CA PRO A 266 27.66 7.74 5.27
C PRO A 266 26.27 8.24 5.71
N ARG A 267 26.24 9.40 6.36
CA ARG A 267 24.98 9.99 6.88
C ARG A 267 23.88 10.12 5.83
N VAL A 268 24.25 10.56 4.62
CA VAL A 268 23.31 10.69 3.51
C VAL A 268 22.70 9.33 3.13
N ALA A 269 23.50 8.27 3.14
CA ALA A 269 23.06 6.91 2.86
C ALA A 269 22.04 6.38 3.89
N VAL A 270 22.13 6.78 5.15
CA VAL A 270 21.14 6.41 6.19
C VAL A 270 19.75 6.96 5.85
N TYR A 271 19.63 8.18 5.32
CA TYR A 271 18.35 8.74 4.90
C TYR A 271 17.76 7.96 3.72
N GLU A 272 18.58 7.57 2.75
CA GLU A 272 18.09 6.81 1.60
C GLU A 272 17.67 5.38 2.01
N LEU A 273 18.40 4.74 2.91
CA LEU A 273 17.99 3.46 3.50
C LEU A 273 16.66 3.58 4.27
N ALA A 274 16.46 4.67 5.00
CA ALA A 274 15.18 4.92 5.67
C ALA A 274 14.03 5.06 4.65
N ARG A 275 14.23 5.76 3.53
CA ARG A 275 13.24 5.87 2.44
C ARG A 275 12.90 4.51 1.81
N ILE A 276 13.92 3.67 1.56
CA ILE A 276 13.72 2.31 1.06
C ILE A 276 12.88 1.50 2.05
N ALA A 277 13.19 1.59 3.35
CA ALA A 277 12.43 0.89 4.37
C ALA A 277 10.98 1.39 4.49
N ASP A 278 10.74 2.71 4.32
CA ASP A 278 9.39 3.27 4.27
C ASP A 278 8.58 2.67 3.11
N ALA A 279 9.19 2.58 1.93
CA ALA A 279 8.55 1.97 0.77
C ALA A 279 8.28 0.46 0.96
N LEU A 280 9.22 -0.26 1.56
CA LEU A 280 9.03 -1.67 1.92
C LEU A 280 7.91 -1.84 2.97
N ASP A 281 7.75 -0.93 3.93
CA ASP A 281 6.64 -0.97 4.89
C ASP A 281 5.27 -0.85 4.20
N VAL A 282 5.16 0.06 3.22
CA VAL A 282 3.94 0.20 2.42
C VAL A 282 3.63 -1.10 1.65
N TRP A 283 4.66 -1.75 1.13
CA TRP A 283 4.54 -3.05 0.47
C TRP A 283 4.12 -4.16 1.44
N TYR A 284 4.81 -4.30 2.57
CA TYR A 284 4.51 -5.33 3.57
C TYR A 284 3.14 -5.17 4.24
N ALA A 285 2.64 -3.95 4.34
CA ALA A 285 1.27 -3.71 4.81
C ALA A 285 0.21 -4.36 3.89
N ARG A 286 0.54 -4.62 2.62
CA ARG A 286 -0.35 -5.20 1.62
C ARG A 286 -0.10 -6.68 1.33
N LYS A 287 1.15 -7.09 1.35
CA LYS A 287 1.57 -8.48 1.10
C LYS A 287 1.48 -9.36 2.36
N GLY A 288 1.53 -8.77 3.53
CA GLY A 288 1.83 -9.43 4.79
C GLY A 288 3.33 -9.34 5.13
N LEU A 289 3.65 -9.52 6.41
CA LEU A 289 5.02 -9.42 6.90
C LEU A 289 5.79 -10.71 6.59
N PRO A 290 6.85 -10.65 5.77
CA PRO A 290 7.71 -11.81 5.57
C PRO A 290 8.62 -12.02 6.78
N GLU A 291 9.01 -13.27 7.06
CA GLU A 291 9.89 -13.63 8.18
C GLU A 291 11.19 -12.81 8.23
N HIS A 292 11.73 -12.46 7.07
CA HIS A 292 12.99 -11.73 6.94
C HIS A 292 12.85 -10.18 7.00
N ALA A 293 11.66 -9.63 7.17
CA ALA A 293 11.47 -8.18 7.35
C ALA A 293 12.14 -7.66 8.64
N SER A 294 12.37 -8.54 9.62
CA SER A 294 13.09 -8.20 10.86
C SER A 294 14.50 -7.66 10.61
N GLY A 295 15.22 -8.21 9.62
CA GLY A 295 16.58 -7.81 9.29
C GLY A 295 16.70 -6.34 8.86
N VAL A 296 15.73 -5.83 8.09
CA VAL A 296 15.66 -4.42 7.68
C VAL A 296 15.45 -3.51 8.90
N ALA A 297 14.52 -3.89 9.78
CA ALA A 297 14.22 -3.12 10.99
C ALA A 297 15.41 -3.08 11.95
N GLU A 298 16.11 -4.21 12.14
CA GLU A 298 17.31 -4.29 12.96
C GLU A 298 18.46 -3.45 12.41
N ALA A 299 18.69 -3.50 11.10
CA ALA A 299 19.71 -2.69 10.44
C ALA A 299 19.44 -1.20 10.64
N LEU A 300 18.20 -0.75 10.44
CA LEU A 300 17.83 0.65 10.67
C LEU A 300 17.95 1.06 12.14
N CYS A 301 17.56 0.22 13.09
CA CYS A 301 17.74 0.51 14.52
C CYS A 301 19.21 0.76 14.86
N ARG A 302 20.14 -0.04 14.30
CA ARG A 302 21.57 0.16 14.50
C ARG A 302 22.07 1.46 13.86
N LEU A 303 21.68 1.70 12.61
CA LEU A 303 22.12 2.87 11.84
C LEU A 303 21.60 4.20 12.40
N THR A 304 20.49 4.17 13.14
CA THR A 304 19.82 5.35 13.69
C THR A 304 19.97 5.47 15.22
N GLU A 305 20.87 4.71 15.84
CA GLU A 305 21.10 4.78 17.30
C GLU A 305 21.61 6.15 17.77
N SER A 306 22.29 6.90 16.89
CA SER A 306 22.75 8.25 17.21
C SER A 306 21.61 9.26 17.26
N ASP A 307 21.73 10.30 18.09
CA ASP A 307 20.74 11.39 18.19
C ASP A 307 20.65 12.27 16.93
N GLU A 308 21.46 11.99 15.93
CA GLU A 308 21.45 12.70 14.63
C GLU A 308 20.23 12.37 13.77
N PHE A 309 19.55 11.25 14.02
CA PHE A 309 18.43 10.75 13.19
C PHE A 309 17.15 10.51 14.00
N PRO A 310 16.62 11.50 14.73
CA PRO A 310 15.54 11.25 15.70
C PRO A 310 14.28 10.68 15.03
N LEU A 311 13.89 11.20 13.85
CA LEU A 311 12.72 10.72 13.12
C LEU A 311 12.90 9.30 12.57
N SER A 312 14.04 9.03 11.93
CA SER A 312 14.36 7.71 11.39
C SER A 312 14.51 6.67 12.51
N ARG A 313 15.05 7.06 13.66
CA ARG A 313 15.13 6.23 14.86
C ARG A 313 13.74 5.83 15.38
N ASP A 314 12.84 6.80 15.50
CA ASP A 314 11.47 6.54 15.97
C ASP A 314 10.72 5.60 15.03
N LEU A 315 10.86 5.78 13.72
CA LEU A 315 10.30 4.89 12.71
C LEU A 315 10.94 3.49 12.77
N ALA A 316 12.27 3.42 12.92
CA ALA A 316 12.96 2.14 13.03
C ALA A 316 12.52 1.36 14.28
N LEU A 317 12.37 2.03 15.43
CA LEU A 317 11.85 1.42 16.65
C LEU A 317 10.40 0.94 16.50
N LEU A 318 9.57 1.71 15.79
CA LEU A 318 8.18 1.34 15.51
C LEU A 318 8.11 0.08 14.64
N ARG A 319 8.98 -0.02 13.62
CA ARG A 319 9.11 -1.21 12.76
C ARG A 319 9.61 -2.43 13.55
N ALA A 320 10.67 -2.25 14.32
CA ALA A 320 11.24 -3.32 15.14
C ALA A 320 10.22 -3.86 16.15
N GLY A 321 9.40 -2.97 16.72
CA GLY A 321 8.32 -3.36 17.59
C GLY A 321 7.26 -4.20 16.87
N ARG A 322 6.74 -3.71 15.74
CA ARG A 322 5.74 -4.42 14.89
C ARG A 322 6.23 -5.82 14.49
N LEU A 323 7.52 -5.96 14.24
CA LEU A 323 8.15 -7.24 13.88
C LEU A 323 8.54 -8.10 15.10
N ARG A 324 8.12 -7.71 16.31
CA ARG A 324 8.44 -8.39 17.57
C ARG A 324 9.94 -8.51 17.90
N VAL A 325 10.76 -7.77 17.17
CA VAL A 325 12.23 -7.73 17.42
C VAL A 325 12.53 -7.06 18.75
N ARG A 326 11.78 -5.99 19.08
CA ARG A 326 11.84 -5.29 20.36
C ARG A 326 10.43 -4.94 20.82
N PRO A 327 9.98 -5.41 22.00
CA PRO A 327 8.66 -5.03 22.51
C PRO A 327 8.62 -3.53 22.80
N PRO A 328 7.49 -2.86 22.53
CA PRO A 328 7.33 -1.43 22.77
C PRO A 328 7.15 -1.16 24.27
N LYS A 329 8.26 -1.10 25.02
CA LYS A 329 8.20 -0.85 26.47
C LYS A 329 7.76 0.57 26.81
N TYR A 330 8.06 1.55 25.96
CA TYR A 330 7.77 2.96 26.23
C TYR A 330 7.46 3.71 24.91
N ARG A 331 6.44 4.55 24.96
CA ARG A 331 6.19 5.51 23.89
C ARG A 331 7.34 6.52 23.85
N PRO A 332 8.02 6.71 22.71
CA PRO A 332 9.01 7.76 22.58
C PRO A 332 8.39 9.14 22.87
N ARG A 333 9.15 10.03 23.54
CA ARG A 333 8.70 11.38 23.82
C ARG A 333 8.89 12.27 22.58
N GLY A 334 7.95 13.19 22.36
CA GLY A 334 8.09 14.17 21.27
C GLY A 334 7.72 13.66 19.88
N LEU A 335 7.04 12.52 19.75
CA LEU A 335 6.53 12.02 18.47
C LEU A 335 5.59 13.03 17.80
N SER A 336 5.74 13.20 16.49
CA SER A 336 4.74 13.91 15.69
C SER A 336 3.36 13.25 15.79
N THR A 337 2.31 13.98 15.47
CA THR A 337 0.93 13.47 15.53
C THR A 337 0.77 12.19 14.69
N SER A 338 1.33 12.17 13.48
CA SER A 338 1.29 11.01 12.58
C SER A 338 2.03 9.79 13.16
N LEU A 339 3.22 9.98 13.75
CA LEU A 339 3.95 8.90 14.42
C LEU A 339 3.24 8.41 15.67
N SER A 340 2.60 9.31 16.42
CA SER A 340 1.78 8.95 17.56
C SER A 340 0.59 8.07 17.17
N ALA A 341 -0.07 8.40 16.04
CA ALA A 341 -1.14 7.58 15.47
C ALA A 341 -0.63 6.17 15.11
N ARG A 342 0.46 6.09 14.38
CA ARG A 342 1.08 4.80 13.98
C ARG A 342 1.52 3.98 15.19
N TRP A 343 2.04 4.63 16.23
CA TRP A 343 2.39 3.97 17.48
C TRP A 343 1.17 3.40 18.20
N ALA A 344 0.09 4.17 18.33
CA ALA A 344 -1.15 3.73 18.93
C ALA A 344 -1.75 2.52 18.17
N HIS A 345 -1.79 2.61 16.84
CA HIS A 345 -2.24 1.53 15.97
C HIS A 345 -1.42 0.25 16.16
N TYR A 346 -0.09 0.39 16.12
CA TYR A 346 0.81 -0.73 16.31
C TYR A 346 0.63 -1.39 17.70
N THR A 347 0.54 -0.61 18.77
CA THR A 347 0.38 -1.15 20.12
C THR A 347 -0.96 -1.87 20.31
N ALA A 348 -2.01 -1.43 19.62
CA ALA A 348 -3.29 -2.13 19.58
C ALA A 348 -3.16 -3.51 18.93
N LEU A 349 -2.56 -3.57 17.74
CA LEU A 349 -2.34 -4.84 17.02
C LEU A 349 -1.45 -5.79 17.80
N HIS A 350 -0.39 -5.27 18.42
CA HIS A 350 0.49 -6.09 19.26
C HIS A 350 -0.26 -6.71 20.46
N SER A 351 -1.15 -5.96 21.11
CA SER A 351 -1.97 -6.49 22.21
C SER A 351 -2.90 -7.62 21.73
N LEU A 352 -3.51 -7.48 20.55
CA LEU A 352 -4.38 -8.51 19.95
C LEU A 352 -3.62 -9.78 19.54
N ASP A 353 -2.36 -9.62 19.11
CA ASP A 353 -1.52 -10.75 18.67
C ASP A 353 -0.92 -11.54 19.85
N THR A 354 -0.66 -10.89 20.98
CA THR A 354 0.08 -11.49 22.12
C THR A 354 -0.81 -12.09 23.19
N ALA A 355 -2.08 -11.75 23.20
CA ALA A 355 -3.05 -12.23 24.17
C ALA A 355 -4.30 -12.79 23.49
N PRO A 356 -4.93 -13.82 24.03
CA PRO A 356 -6.22 -14.27 23.52
C PRO A 356 -7.24 -13.13 23.62
N PRO A 357 -8.18 -13.01 22.67
CA PRO A 357 -9.15 -11.91 22.61
C PRO A 357 -10.12 -11.99 23.79
N SER A 358 -9.75 -11.39 24.93
CA SER A 358 -10.61 -11.18 26.07
C SER A 358 -11.33 -9.82 25.95
N PRO A 359 -12.47 -9.60 26.65
CA PRO A 359 -13.17 -8.34 26.63
C PRO A 359 -12.29 -7.14 27.01
N ILE A 360 -11.35 -7.33 27.93
CA ILE A 360 -10.42 -6.28 28.37
C ILE A 360 -9.43 -5.95 27.25
N VAL A 361 -8.80 -6.97 26.65
CA VAL A 361 -7.84 -6.79 25.52
C VAL A 361 -8.54 -6.13 24.32
N LEU A 362 -9.78 -6.53 24.01
CA LEU A 362 -10.55 -5.94 22.92
C LEU A 362 -10.89 -4.47 23.21
N SER A 363 -11.28 -4.13 24.45
CA SER A 363 -11.56 -2.73 24.82
C SER A 363 -10.31 -1.85 24.77
N GLU A 364 -9.18 -2.32 25.28
CA GLU A 364 -7.91 -1.59 25.18
C GLU A 364 -7.43 -1.42 23.74
N ALA A 365 -7.65 -2.40 22.89
CA ALA A 365 -7.32 -2.31 21.47
C ALA A 365 -8.24 -1.31 20.76
N GLU A 366 -9.53 -1.31 21.06
CA GLU A 366 -10.51 -0.32 20.57
C GLU A 366 -10.06 1.10 20.89
N ASP A 367 -9.81 1.41 22.19
CA ASP A 367 -9.38 2.74 22.63
C ASP A 367 -8.12 3.22 21.89
N ARG A 368 -7.13 2.34 21.72
CA ARG A 368 -5.89 2.68 21.01
C ARG A 368 -6.10 2.87 19.50
N LEU A 369 -6.95 2.07 18.87
CA LEU A 369 -7.28 2.20 17.45
C LEU A 369 -8.11 3.48 17.19
N GLU A 370 -9.02 3.86 18.07
CA GLU A 370 -9.75 5.13 18.00
C GLU A 370 -8.80 6.32 18.11
N VAL A 371 -7.87 6.29 19.06
CA VAL A 371 -6.82 7.32 19.18
C VAL A 371 -5.98 7.36 17.91
N ALA A 372 -5.60 6.21 17.37
CA ALA A 372 -4.84 6.14 16.12
C ALA A 372 -5.61 6.79 14.98
N TRP A 373 -6.85 6.39 14.75
CA TRP A 373 -7.72 6.93 13.71
C TRP A 373 -7.95 8.45 13.85
N TRP A 374 -8.17 8.92 15.09
CA TRP A 374 -8.34 10.35 15.37
C TRP A 374 -7.10 11.19 15.04
N LEU A 375 -5.91 10.67 15.32
CA LEU A 375 -4.63 11.35 15.10
C LEU A 375 -4.10 11.25 13.66
N LEU A 376 -4.63 10.32 12.83
CA LEU A 376 -4.17 10.17 11.44
C LEU A 376 -4.51 11.40 10.59
N PRO A 377 -3.56 11.85 9.74
CA PRO A 377 -3.86 12.87 8.73
C PRO A 377 -4.93 12.37 7.76
N ARG A 378 -5.94 13.20 7.49
CA ARG A 378 -7.03 12.85 6.53
C ARG A 378 -6.54 12.71 5.09
N THR A 379 -5.31 13.06 4.81
CA THR A 379 -4.64 12.83 3.53
C THR A 379 -4.04 11.43 3.41
N ASP A 380 -3.80 10.75 4.52
CA ASP A 380 -3.29 9.37 4.58
C ASP A 380 -4.44 8.36 4.55
N VAL A 381 -5.12 8.29 3.40
CA VAL A 381 -6.28 7.41 3.19
C VAL A 381 -5.98 5.94 3.48
N PRO A 382 -4.84 5.35 3.04
CA PRO A 382 -4.56 3.95 3.33
C PRO A 382 -4.44 3.65 4.83
N ALA A 383 -3.79 4.54 5.60
CA ALA A 383 -3.68 4.37 7.05
C ALA A 383 -5.03 4.53 7.74
N GLU A 384 -5.86 5.49 7.30
CA GLU A 384 -7.21 5.68 7.82
C GLU A 384 -8.09 4.46 7.54
N VAL A 385 -8.09 3.94 6.32
CA VAL A 385 -8.82 2.72 5.92
C VAL A 385 -8.36 1.51 6.74
N CYS A 386 -7.04 1.35 6.93
CA CYS A 386 -6.49 0.27 7.75
C CYS A 386 -6.97 0.35 9.21
N ALA A 387 -6.96 1.54 9.80
CA ALA A 387 -7.45 1.74 11.18
C ALA A 387 -8.95 1.41 11.31
N LEU A 388 -9.77 1.84 10.35
CA LEU A 388 -11.21 1.55 10.32
C LEU A 388 -11.51 0.06 10.14
N ILE A 389 -10.76 -0.65 9.30
CA ILE A 389 -10.91 -2.10 9.15
C ILE A 389 -10.56 -2.80 10.47
N ASN A 390 -9.46 -2.41 11.14
CA ASN A 390 -9.06 -3.02 12.40
C ASN A 390 -10.06 -2.73 13.53
N LEU A 391 -10.63 -1.52 13.61
CA LEU A 391 -11.75 -1.21 14.51
C LEU A 391 -12.95 -2.12 14.23
N ALA A 392 -13.30 -2.30 12.97
CA ALA A 392 -14.41 -3.18 12.60
C ALA A 392 -14.15 -4.64 13.00
N VAL A 393 -12.92 -5.13 12.88
CA VAL A 393 -12.53 -6.48 13.34
C VAL A 393 -12.67 -6.61 14.85
N VAL A 394 -12.22 -5.60 15.62
CA VAL A 394 -12.40 -5.59 17.09
C VAL A 394 -13.90 -5.62 17.44
N HIS A 395 -14.72 -4.80 16.80
CA HIS A 395 -16.19 -4.79 17.02
C HIS A 395 -16.85 -6.11 16.62
N LEU A 396 -16.38 -6.78 15.57
CA LEU A 396 -16.85 -8.14 15.22
C LEU A 396 -16.59 -9.13 16.36
N HIS A 397 -15.39 -9.11 16.96
CA HIS A 397 -15.07 -9.95 18.10
C HIS A 397 -15.90 -9.61 19.36
N GLN A 398 -16.32 -8.37 19.49
CA GLN A 398 -17.21 -7.91 20.57
C GLN A 398 -18.71 -8.20 20.28
N GLY A 399 -19.06 -8.69 19.09
CA GLY A 399 -20.46 -8.87 18.66
C GLY A 399 -21.19 -7.56 18.30
N ARG A 400 -20.47 -6.43 18.20
CA ARG A 400 -21.03 -5.10 17.89
C ARG A 400 -21.13 -4.87 16.39
N LEU A 401 -22.02 -5.63 15.73
CA LEU A 401 -22.10 -5.69 14.26
C LEU A 401 -22.46 -4.34 13.61
N ASP A 402 -23.24 -3.48 14.27
CA ASP A 402 -23.60 -2.15 13.74
C ASP A 402 -22.39 -1.22 13.70
N ALA A 403 -21.58 -1.21 14.75
CA ALA A 403 -20.35 -0.43 14.80
C ALA A 403 -19.34 -0.93 13.75
N ALA A 404 -19.16 -2.23 13.62
CA ALA A 404 -18.31 -2.83 12.61
C ALA A 404 -18.76 -2.42 11.20
N GLN A 405 -20.06 -2.49 10.90
CA GLN A 405 -20.60 -2.05 9.61
C GLN A 405 -20.34 -0.57 9.34
N GLY A 406 -20.61 0.30 10.31
CA GLY A 406 -20.42 1.75 10.17
C GLY A 406 -18.96 2.12 9.82
N HIS A 407 -17.98 1.52 10.50
CA HIS A 407 -16.57 1.74 10.18
C HIS A 407 -16.20 1.25 8.78
N LEU A 408 -16.70 0.09 8.34
CA LEU A 408 -16.42 -0.45 7.01
C LEU A 408 -17.11 0.35 5.89
N GLU A 409 -18.32 0.86 6.11
CA GLU A 409 -18.99 1.74 5.15
C GLU A 409 -18.23 3.05 4.97
N LEU A 410 -17.69 3.60 6.08
CA LEU A 410 -16.82 4.77 6.02
C LEU A 410 -15.54 4.46 5.24
N ALA A 411 -14.87 3.33 5.51
CA ALA A 411 -13.69 2.89 4.78
C ALA A 411 -13.98 2.70 3.28
N GLU A 412 -15.13 2.08 2.91
CA GLU A 412 -15.54 1.96 1.51
C GLU A 412 -15.77 3.33 0.86
N SER A 413 -16.34 4.28 1.60
CA SER A 413 -16.56 5.65 1.13
C SER A 413 -15.24 6.38 0.83
N LEU A 414 -14.24 6.26 1.71
CA LEU A 414 -12.93 6.87 1.53
C LEU A 414 -12.20 6.36 0.27
N THR A 415 -12.44 5.10 -0.10
CA THR A 415 -11.78 4.45 -1.24
C THR A 415 -12.53 4.60 -2.57
N ARG A 416 -13.71 5.24 -2.61
CA ARG A 416 -14.53 5.40 -3.84
C ARG A 416 -13.82 6.14 -4.96
N GLY A 417 -12.93 7.07 -4.64
CA GLY A 417 -12.15 7.85 -5.61
C GLY A 417 -11.03 7.09 -6.31
N GLY A 418 -10.91 5.77 -6.11
CA GLY A 418 -9.85 4.95 -6.71
C GLY A 418 -8.53 4.97 -5.91
N ARG A 419 -8.52 5.57 -4.74
CA ARG A 419 -7.39 5.49 -3.78
C ARG A 419 -7.48 4.19 -2.98
N ASP A 420 -6.32 3.64 -2.63
CA ASP A 420 -6.16 2.40 -1.87
C ASP A 420 -7.03 1.23 -2.36
N PRO A 421 -6.81 0.72 -3.58
CA PRO A 421 -7.60 -0.37 -4.13
C PRO A 421 -7.50 -1.67 -3.32
N ALA A 422 -6.37 -1.92 -2.66
CA ALA A 422 -6.18 -3.08 -1.79
C ALA A 422 -7.02 -2.94 -0.50
N GLY A 423 -7.00 -1.76 0.13
CA GLY A 423 -7.85 -1.47 1.29
C GLY A 423 -9.34 -1.57 0.94
N ARG A 424 -9.75 -1.12 -0.27
CA ARG A 424 -11.13 -1.29 -0.74
C ARG A 424 -11.54 -2.76 -0.88
N ALA A 425 -10.65 -3.60 -1.42
CA ALA A 425 -10.90 -5.03 -1.53
C ALA A 425 -11.05 -5.67 -0.14
N HIS A 426 -10.17 -5.33 0.80
CA HIS A 426 -10.20 -5.82 2.17
C HIS A 426 -11.44 -5.33 2.94
N THR A 427 -11.84 -4.08 2.76
CA THR A 427 -13.10 -3.54 3.32
C THR A 427 -14.30 -4.36 2.87
N ARG A 428 -14.40 -4.70 1.58
CA ARG A 428 -15.47 -5.54 1.04
C ARG A 428 -15.43 -6.97 1.56
N GLU A 429 -14.24 -7.56 1.67
CA GLU A 429 -14.06 -8.88 2.28
C GLU A 429 -14.63 -8.89 3.71
N THR A 430 -14.26 -7.89 4.53
CA THR A 430 -14.70 -7.79 5.93
C THR A 430 -16.20 -7.44 6.03
N LEU A 431 -16.76 -6.61 5.13
CA LEU A 431 -18.21 -6.40 5.03
C LEU A 431 -18.95 -7.71 4.77
N GLY A 432 -18.39 -8.59 3.94
CA GLY A 432 -18.96 -9.92 3.74
C GLY A 432 -19.05 -10.72 5.04
N ILE A 433 -18.04 -10.64 5.91
CA ILE A 433 -18.04 -11.29 7.23
C ILE A 433 -19.14 -10.70 8.13
N VAL A 434 -19.29 -9.37 8.16
CA VAL A 434 -20.35 -8.69 8.94
C VAL A 434 -21.74 -9.13 8.48
N TRP A 435 -21.99 -9.15 7.16
CA TRP A 435 -23.29 -9.56 6.63
C TRP A 435 -23.59 -11.03 6.88
N TRP A 436 -22.57 -11.89 6.83
CA TRP A 436 -22.73 -13.30 7.20
C TRP A 436 -23.11 -13.44 8.68
N ALA A 437 -22.42 -12.74 9.57
CA ALA A 437 -22.71 -12.73 11.00
C ALA A 437 -24.13 -12.18 11.34
N ARG A 438 -24.66 -11.30 10.49
CA ARG A 438 -26.04 -10.80 10.60
C ARG A 438 -27.10 -11.75 10.07
N GLY A 439 -26.74 -12.90 9.51
CA GLY A 439 -27.66 -13.80 8.86
C GLY A 439 -28.16 -13.33 7.49
N GLU A 440 -27.40 -12.48 6.81
CA GLU A 440 -27.68 -11.96 5.47
C GLU A 440 -26.74 -12.58 4.41
N PRO A 441 -26.82 -13.90 4.18
CA PRO A 441 -25.84 -14.62 3.36
C PRO A 441 -25.76 -14.11 1.92
N ARG A 442 -26.87 -13.67 1.32
CA ARG A 442 -26.88 -13.11 -0.04
C ARG A 442 -26.03 -11.86 -0.18
N ARG A 443 -26.07 -10.99 0.87
CA ARG A 443 -25.22 -9.79 0.91
C ARG A 443 -23.77 -10.16 1.13
N ALA A 444 -23.48 -11.08 2.04
CA ALA A 444 -22.14 -11.60 2.30
C ALA A 444 -21.48 -12.13 1.04
N LEU A 445 -22.16 -13.03 0.32
CA LEU A 445 -21.66 -13.64 -0.91
C LEU A 445 -21.36 -12.59 -2.00
N ARG A 446 -22.23 -11.58 -2.17
CA ARG A 446 -21.98 -10.48 -3.12
C ARG A 446 -20.74 -9.66 -2.74
N HIS A 447 -20.53 -9.38 -1.46
CA HIS A 447 -19.35 -8.64 -1.01
C HIS A 447 -18.07 -9.45 -1.25
N TRP A 448 -18.04 -10.75 -0.95
CA TRP A 448 -16.89 -11.62 -1.21
C TRP A 448 -16.60 -11.80 -2.70
N GLN A 449 -17.63 -11.87 -3.57
CA GLN A 449 -17.42 -11.89 -5.02
C GLN A 449 -16.78 -10.60 -5.53
N ARG A 450 -17.25 -9.44 -5.05
CA ARG A 450 -16.66 -8.14 -5.42
C ARG A 450 -15.22 -7.98 -4.89
N ALA A 451 -14.95 -8.47 -3.69
CA ALA A 451 -13.61 -8.51 -3.13
C ALA A 451 -12.69 -9.43 -3.95
N LEU A 452 -13.18 -10.63 -4.30
CA LEU A 452 -12.45 -11.61 -5.14
C LEU A 452 -12.07 -11.02 -6.50
N SER A 453 -13.01 -10.33 -7.17
CA SER A 453 -12.72 -9.65 -8.43
C SER A 453 -11.64 -8.59 -8.26
N ALA A 454 -11.75 -7.75 -7.22
CA ALA A 454 -10.77 -6.70 -6.96
C ALA A 454 -9.38 -7.27 -6.63
N TYR A 455 -9.27 -8.32 -5.84
CA TYR A 455 -7.98 -8.96 -5.55
C TYR A 455 -7.34 -9.60 -6.79
N ARG A 456 -8.14 -10.20 -7.68
CA ARG A 456 -7.65 -10.74 -8.97
C ARG A 456 -7.15 -9.64 -9.90
N GLU A 457 -7.84 -8.49 -9.94
CA GLU A 457 -7.39 -7.31 -10.71
C GLU A 457 -6.05 -6.77 -10.19
N LEU A 458 -5.77 -6.94 -8.90
CA LEU A 458 -4.53 -6.53 -8.25
C LEU A 458 -3.42 -7.59 -8.31
N ASP A 459 -3.67 -8.80 -8.82
CA ASP A 459 -2.80 -9.97 -8.69
C ASP A 459 -2.50 -10.31 -7.20
N ASP A 460 -3.48 -10.11 -6.30
CA ASP A 460 -3.36 -10.41 -4.89
C ASP A 460 -3.79 -11.85 -4.59
N ASP A 461 -2.82 -12.76 -4.61
CA ASP A 461 -3.05 -14.17 -4.39
C ASP A 461 -3.57 -14.48 -2.98
N LEU A 462 -3.04 -13.79 -1.96
CA LEU A 462 -3.46 -14.00 -0.58
C LEU A 462 -4.92 -13.58 -0.37
N GLY A 463 -5.31 -12.38 -0.83
CA GLY A 463 -6.69 -11.90 -0.78
C GLY A 463 -7.63 -12.77 -1.62
N THR A 464 -7.17 -13.21 -2.79
CA THR A 464 -7.89 -14.17 -3.65
C THR A 464 -8.15 -15.48 -2.90
N GLY A 465 -7.13 -16.03 -2.24
CA GLY A 465 -7.23 -17.25 -1.45
C GLY A 465 -8.23 -17.13 -0.31
N ARG A 466 -8.20 -16.03 0.45
CA ARG A 466 -9.17 -15.79 1.55
C ARG A 466 -10.61 -15.69 1.05
N CYS A 467 -10.85 -14.95 -0.04
CA CYS A 467 -12.21 -14.85 -0.60
C CYS A 467 -12.72 -16.20 -1.12
N LEU A 468 -11.88 -17.01 -1.77
CA LEU A 468 -12.24 -18.36 -2.20
C LEU A 468 -12.56 -19.26 -1.00
N GLN A 469 -11.84 -19.10 0.12
CA GLN A 469 -12.16 -19.80 1.37
C GLN A 469 -13.54 -19.40 1.89
N HIS A 470 -13.84 -18.09 1.96
CA HIS A 470 -15.14 -17.61 2.42
C HIS A 470 -16.28 -18.15 1.55
N LEU A 471 -16.16 -18.07 0.22
CA LEU A 471 -17.17 -18.56 -0.71
C LEU A 471 -17.34 -20.07 -0.62
N GLY A 472 -16.23 -20.82 -0.53
CA GLY A 472 -16.26 -22.29 -0.42
C GLY A 472 -16.87 -22.75 0.90
N SER A 473 -16.45 -22.20 2.03
CA SER A 473 -17.00 -22.57 3.35
C SER A 473 -18.47 -22.19 3.48
N ALA A 474 -18.88 -21.02 2.98
CA ALA A 474 -20.28 -20.59 2.95
C ALA A 474 -21.16 -21.54 2.13
N ALA A 475 -20.68 -21.96 0.96
CA ALA A 475 -21.42 -22.92 0.11
C ALA A 475 -21.52 -24.31 0.72
N ILE A 476 -20.62 -24.71 1.63
CA ILE A 476 -20.74 -25.98 2.37
C ILE A 476 -21.74 -25.85 3.52
N VAL A 477 -21.66 -24.75 4.26
CA VAL A 477 -22.52 -24.53 5.43
C VAL A 477 -23.98 -24.27 5.00
N ALA A 478 -24.19 -23.54 3.91
CA ALA A 478 -25.50 -23.16 3.39
C ALA A 478 -25.53 -23.32 1.84
N PRO A 479 -25.56 -24.57 1.34
CA PRO A 479 -25.49 -24.88 -0.09
C PRO A 479 -26.65 -24.27 -0.90
N GLU A 480 -27.80 -24.04 -0.28
CA GLU A 480 -28.96 -23.36 -0.87
C GLU A 480 -28.62 -21.94 -1.34
N HIS A 481 -27.72 -21.25 -0.65
CA HIS A 481 -27.25 -19.94 -1.07
C HIS A 481 -26.12 -20.03 -2.10
N GLY A 482 -25.37 -21.12 -2.13
CA GLY A 482 -24.32 -21.34 -3.12
C GLY A 482 -24.86 -21.40 -4.55
N ALA A 483 -26.07 -21.90 -4.75
CA ALA A 483 -26.73 -21.93 -6.05
C ALA A 483 -26.96 -20.53 -6.64
N LEU A 484 -27.17 -19.50 -5.79
CA LEU A 484 -27.35 -18.11 -6.23
C LEU A 484 -26.08 -17.50 -6.84
N LEU A 485 -24.89 -18.01 -6.49
CA LEU A 485 -23.63 -17.53 -7.00
C LEU A 485 -23.30 -18.03 -8.39
N LEU A 486 -23.85 -19.17 -8.76
CA LEU A 486 -23.45 -19.90 -9.95
C LEU A 486 -24.38 -19.64 -11.14
N GLY A 487 -25.56 -19.00 -10.91
CA GLY A 487 -26.44 -18.42 -11.94
C GLY A 487 -26.76 -19.35 -13.12
N THR A 488 -26.90 -20.67 -12.89
CA THR A 488 -27.11 -21.65 -13.94
C THR A 488 -28.59 -21.97 -14.10
N ASP A 489 -29.02 -22.17 -15.33
CA ASP A 489 -30.35 -22.68 -15.67
C ASP A 489 -30.15 -24.05 -16.36
N PRO A 490 -30.59 -25.18 -15.80
CA PRO A 490 -31.38 -25.36 -14.57
C PRO A 490 -30.57 -25.13 -13.27
N PRO A 491 -31.24 -24.93 -12.10
CA PRO A 491 -30.58 -24.73 -10.84
C PRO A 491 -29.72 -25.94 -10.47
N LEU A 492 -28.52 -25.65 -9.92
CA LEU A 492 -27.57 -26.69 -9.52
C LEU A 492 -28.10 -27.56 -8.38
N THR A 493 -27.81 -28.84 -8.46
CA THR A 493 -28.01 -29.76 -7.33
C THR A 493 -27.05 -29.44 -6.19
N ARG A 494 -27.41 -29.80 -4.96
CA ARG A 494 -26.53 -29.65 -3.80
C ARG A 494 -25.15 -30.27 -4.02
N ALA A 495 -25.09 -31.45 -4.65
CA ALA A 495 -23.84 -32.13 -4.95
C ALA A 495 -22.94 -31.31 -5.91
N GLU A 496 -23.53 -30.60 -6.88
CA GLU A 496 -22.80 -29.72 -7.77
C GLU A 496 -22.26 -28.49 -7.04
N VAL A 497 -23.07 -27.88 -6.17
CA VAL A 497 -22.63 -26.75 -5.33
C VAL A 497 -21.47 -27.19 -4.41
N LEU A 498 -21.57 -28.36 -3.78
CA LEU A 498 -20.50 -28.89 -2.89
C LEU A 498 -19.22 -29.22 -3.68
N ARG A 499 -19.32 -29.76 -4.90
CA ARG A 499 -18.16 -29.97 -5.77
C ARG A 499 -17.48 -28.66 -6.14
N GLN A 500 -18.25 -27.64 -6.48
CA GLN A 500 -17.73 -26.31 -6.78
C GLN A 500 -17.07 -25.68 -5.55
N ALA A 501 -17.68 -25.80 -4.37
CA ALA A 501 -17.11 -25.35 -3.11
C ALA A 501 -15.77 -26.02 -2.81
N GLY A 502 -15.69 -27.35 -3.02
CA GLY A 502 -14.43 -28.08 -2.93
C GLY A 502 -13.35 -27.57 -3.89
N GLY A 503 -13.73 -27.21 -5.12
CA GLY A 503 -12.84 -26.56 -6.09
C GLY A 503 -12.31 -25.21 -5.61
N TRP A 504 -13.18 -24.36 -5.04
CA TRP A 504 -12.77 -23.08 -4.46
C TRP A 504 -11.83 -23.24 -3.27
N LEU A 505 -12.10 -24.18 -2.38
CA LEU A 505 -11.24 -24.46 -1.23
C LEU A 505 -9.87 -25.02 -1.66
N ALA A 506 -9.84 -25.89 -2.68
CA ALA A 506 -8.60 -26.39 -3.25
C ALA A 506 -7.77 -25.24 -3.89
N ALA A 507 -8.44 -24.32 -4.60
CA ALA A 507 -7.79 -23.13 -5.15
C ALA A 507 -7.29 -22.19 -4.04
N SER A 508 -8.09 -21.97 -2.98
CA SER A 508 -7.68 -21.19 -1.81
C SER A 508 -6.37 -21.71 -1.20
N ARG A 509 -6.25 -23.04 -1.03
CA ARG A 509 -5.03 -23.65 -0.47
C ARG A 509 -3.78 -23.47 -1.34
N ARG A 510 -3.93 -23.32 -2.66
CA ARG A 510 -2.79 -22.99 -3.55
C ARG A 510 -2.25 -21.59 -3.30
N PHE A 511 -3.14 -20.64 -3.05
CA PHE A 511 -2.78 -19.25 -2.78
C PHE A 511 -2.39 -19.01 -1.31
N HIS A 512 -2.93 -19.81 -0.40
CA HIS A 512 -2.70 -19.69 1.05
C HIS A 512 -2.51 -21.07 1.68
N PRO A 513 -1.31 -21.69 1.57
CA PRO A 513 -1.06 -23.06 2.03
C PRO A 513 -1.34 -23.31 3.52
N GLY A 514 -1.21 -22.28 4.36
CA GLY A 514 -1.48 -22.35 5.81
C GLY A 514 -2.94 -22.15 6.22
N ALA A 515 -3.89 -22.15 5.27
CA ALA A 515 -5.30 -21.94 5.57
C ALA A 515 -5.97 -23.21 6.17
N LEU A 516 -5.81 -23.42 7.47
CA LEU A 516 -6.38 -24.57 8.20
C LEU A 516 -7.91 -24.68 8.04
N HIS A 517 -8.61 -23.56 8.01
CA HIS A 517 -10.05 -23.53 7.77
C HIS A 517 -10.43 -24.04 6.38
N ALA A 518 -9.66 -23.73 5.34
CA ALA A 518 -9.91 -24.24 4.00
C ALA A 518 -9.76 -25.76 3.92
N GLU A 519 -8.82 -26.33 4.65
CA GLU A 519 -8.64 -27.78 4.76
C GLU A 519 -9.80 -28.46 5.46
N HIS A 520 -10.21 -27.92 6.62
CA HIS A 520 -11.35 -28.44 7.37
C HIS A 520 -12.62 -28.49 6.52
N TYR A 521 -12.98 -27.39 5.86
CA TYR A 521 -14.18 -27.35 5.03
C TYR A 521 -14.06 -28.21 3.75
N ALA A 522 -12.86 -28.35 3.18
CA ALA A 522 -12.64 -29.27 2.05
C ALA A 522 -12.89 -30.72 2.43
N GLN A 523 -12.45 -31.14 3.62
CA GLN A 523 -12.75 -32.49 4.16
C GLN A 523 -14.25 -32.68 4.41
N GLN A 524 -14.91 -31.66 4.98
CA GLN A 524 -16.35 -31.68 5.18
C GLN A 524 -17.12 -31.78 3.85
N ALA A 525 -16.72 -31.08 2.81
CA ALA A 525 -17.30 -31.16 1.48
C ALA A 525 -17.20 -32.60 0.92
N GLY A 526 -16.02 -33.22 1.03
CA GLY A 526 -15.78 -34.59 0.59
C GLY A 526 -16.70 -35.61 1.29
N SER A 527 -16.84 -35.50 2.60
CA SER A 527 -17.73 -36.40 3.37
C SER A 527 -19.20 -36.18 3.02
N THR A 528 -19.63 -34.96 2.80
CA THR A 528 -21.04 -34.62 2.50
C THR A 528 -21.45 -35.03 1.08
N LEU A 529 -20.51 -35.07 0.11
CA LEU A 529 -20.78 -35.53 -1.26
C LEU A 529 -21.23 -37.00 -1.35
N HIS A 530 -20.89 -37.82 -0.37
CA HIS A 530 -21.30 -39.22 -0.31
C HIS A 530 -22.68 -39.42 0.30
N THR A 531 -23.30 -38.38 0.86
CA THR A 531 -24.66 -38.47 1.40
C THR A 531 -25.68 -38.31 0.27
N VAL A 532 -26.68 -39.18 0.23
CA VAL A 532 -27.78 -39.09 -0.74
C VAL A 532 -28.59 -37.84 -0.44
N ASP A 533 -28.59 -36.90 -1.39
CA ASP A 533 -29.33 -35.67 -1.25
C ASP A 533 -30.71 -35.80 -1.91
N ARG A 534 -31.74 -35.58 -1.13
CA ARG A 534 -33.14 -35.55 -1.58
C ARG A 534 -33.74 -34.15 -1.57
N TRP A 535 -32.94 -33.16 -1.27
CA TRP A 535 -33.43 -31.80 -1.05
C TRP A 535 -33.18 -30.92 -2.28
N PRO A 536 -34.21 -30.47 -2.97
CA PRO A 536 -34.00 -29.50 -4.07
C PRO A 536 -33.58 -28.15 -3.51
N LEU A 537 -32.58 -27.55 -4.14
CA LEU A 537 -32.20 -26.18 -3.80
C LEU A 537 -33.33 -25.22 -4.19
N PRO A 538 -33.61 -24.19 -3.38
CA PRO A 538 -34.59 -23.18 -3.74
C PRO A 538 -34.17 -22.46 -5.02
N ALA A 539 -35.14 -22.15 -5.88
CA ALA A 539 -34.89 -21.33 -7.04
C ALA A 539 -34.34 -19.96 -6.61
N PRO A 540 -33.40 -19.38 -7.38
CA PRO A 540 -32.96 -17.99 -7.12
C PRO A 540 -34.17 -17.08 -7.21
N ASP A 541 -34.31 -16.13 -6.26
CA ASP A 541 -35.34 -15.12 -6.35
C ASP A 541 -35.17 -14.32 -7.65
N PRO A 542 -36.22 -14.08 -8.43
CA PRO A 542 -36.19 -13.14 -9.51
C PRO A 542 -35.94 -11.75 -8.90
N SER A 543 -34.73 -11.25 -9.03
CA SER A 543 -34.31 -9.93 -8.54
C SER A 543 -34.68 -8.83 -9.50
#